data_641f5aed5b13e27e2f72edc0a420b75a
#
_entry.id   641f5aed5b13e27e2f72edc0a420b75a
#
_cell.length_a   1.000
_cell.length_b   1.000
_cell.length_c   1.000
_cell.angle_alpha   90.00
_cell.angle_beta   90.00
_cell.angle_gamma   90.00
#
_symmetry.space_group_name_H-M   'P 1'
#
loop_
_entity.id
_entity.type
_entity.pdbx_description
1 polymer ?
#
loop_
_entity_poly.entity_id
_entity_poly.type
_entity_poly.pdbx_seq_one_letter_code
_entity_poly.pdbx_strand_id
1 'polypeptide(L)'
;MNFQLLHKKLIKKKLTISVAESCTGGLLAHNLTKLANSSKYFQMGLTTYSNQAKIKILKVNKNIISKYGAVSHECCKAMVQNLSKISKSKINVSITGIAGPGGGSKEKPVGLVYIGVKKGKTLLIKENKFKSKNRNSIQKSTVRIVIKIISKII
;
A
#
# COMPACT_ATOMS: atom_id res chain seq x y z
N MET A 1 -1.88 16.50 6.79
CA MET A 1 -0.40 16.64 6.64
C MET A 1 -0.08 16.70 5.15
N ASN A 2 0.75 17.65 4.75
CA ASN A 2 1.05 17.91 3.35
C ASN A 2 2.09 16.89 2.83
N PHE A 3 1.91 16.39 1.61
CA PHE A 3 2.85 15.50 0.93
C PHE A 3 4.26 16.11 0.80
N GLN A 4 4.35 17.43 0.58
CA GLN A 4 5.64 18.14 0.54
C GLN A 4 6.44 18.01 1.85
N LEU A 5 5.75 18.03 3.00
CA LEU A 5 6.41 17.84 4.30
C LEU A 5 6.95 16.42 4.47
N LEU A 6 6.18 15.40 4.02
CA LEU A 6 6.66 14.01 3.99
C LEU A 6 7.89 13.87 3.11
N HIS A 7 7.86 14.43 1.89
CA HIS A 7 8.98 14.45 0.96
C HIS A 7 10.27 15.01 1.60
N LYS A 8 10.17 16.22 2.20
CA LYS A 8 11.30 16.85 2.90
C LYS A 8 11.85 15.97 4.04
N LYS A 9 10.96 15.34 4.83
CA LYS A 9 11.36 14.45 5.93
C LYS A 9 12.06 13.19 5.44
N LEU A 10 11.56 12.54 4.38
CA LEU A 10 12.17 11.34 3.81
C LEU A 10 13.60 11.63 3.33
N ILE A 11 13.81 12.74 2.62
CA ILE A 11 15.13 13.16 2.16
C ILE A 11 16.03 13.46 3.35
N LYS A 12 15.60 14.34 4.27
CA LYS A 12 16.42 14.76 5.43
C LYS A 12 16.86 13.57 6.27
N LYS A 13 15.97 12.58 6.48
CA LYS A 13 16.25 11.38 7.29
C LYS A 13 16.88 10.24 6.51
N LYS A 14 17.16 10.42 5.21
CA LYS A 14 17.71 9.38 4.30
C LYS A 14 16.92 8.07 4.38
N LEU A 15 15.58 8.16 4.46
CA LEU A 15 14.68 7.03 4.56
C LEU A 15 14.21 6.62 3.16
N THR A 16 14.44 5.37 2.80
CA THR A 16 13.97 4.80 1.53
C THR A 16 12.58 4.17 1.69
N ILE A 17 11.77 4.23 0.62
CA ILE A 17 10.41 3.70 0.59
C ILE A 17 10.16 2.88 -0.67
N SER A 18 9.45 1.76 -0.50
CA SER A 18 8.91 0.96 -1.59
C SER A 18 7.43 0.65 -1.35
N VAL A 19 6.68 0.48 -2.44
CA VAL A 19 5.24 0.28 -2.39
C VAL A 19 4.80 -0.91 -3.23
N ALA A 20 3.80 -1.66 -2.75
CA ALA A 20 3.08 -2.70 -3.48
C ALA A 20 1.59 -2.36 -3.49
N GLU A 21 1.09 -1.95 -4.64
CA GLU A 21 -0.27 -1.48 -4.80
C GLU A 21 -1.14 -2.51 -5.53
N SER A 22 -2.42 -2.57 -5.14
CA SER A 22 -3.44 -3.28 -5.89
C SER A 22 -4.56 -2.30 -6.28
N CYS A 23 -5.56 -2.09 -5.44
CA CYS A 23 -6.73 -1.27 -5.79
C CYS A 23 -6.43 0.21 -6.06
N THR A 24 -5.30 0.74 -5.66
CA THR A 24 -4.85 2.11 -5.95
C THR A 24 -4.13 2.27 -7.29
N GLY A 25 -3.74 1.15 -7.93
CA GLY A 25 -3.29 1.12 -9.32
C GLY A 25 -2.06 1.95 -9.66
N GLY A 26 -1.16 2.21 -8.71
CA GLY A 26 0.03 3.05 -8.89
C GLY A 26 -0.13 4.48 -8.40
N LEU A 27 -1.31 4.85 -7.86
CA LEU A 27 -1.57 6.23 -7.42
C LEU A 27 -0.66 6.64 -6.25
N LEU A 28 -0.30 5.73 -5.35
CA LEU A 28 0.65 6.03 -4.27
C LEU A 28 2.05 6.25 -4.83
N ALA A 29 2.52 5.37 -5.73
CA ALA A 29 3.81 5.51 -6.40
C ALA A 29 3.90 6.84 -7.16
N HIS A 30 2.86 7.18 -7.95
CA HIS A 30 2.75 8.46 -8.64
C HIS A 30 2.89 9.63 -7.67
N ASN A 31 2.17 9.62 -6.54
CA ASN A 31 2.26 10.69 -5.54
C ASN A 31 3.64 10.77 -4.89
N LEU A 32 4.33 9.64 -4.68
CA LEU A 32 5.68 9.61 -4.11
C LEU A 32 6.76 10.07 -5.09
N THR A 33 6.49 10.04 -6.40
CA THR A 33 7.47 10.38 -7.43
C THR A 33 7.26 11.72 -8.13
N LYS A 34 6.12 12.39 -7.89
CA LYS A 34 5.76 13.64 -8.56
C LYS A 34 6.62 14.87 -8.23
N LEU A 35 7.43 14.82 -7.18
CA LEU A 35 8.32 15.91 -6.81
C LEU A 35 9.76 15.60 -7.23
N ALA A 36 10.49 16.63 -7.67
CA ALA A 36 11.91 16.50 -8.00
C ALA A 36 12.70 15.92 -6.81
N ASN A 37 13.76 15.17 -7.08
CA ASN A 37 14.56 14.46 -6.08
C ASN A 37 13.86 13.28 -5.37
N SER A 38 12.72 12.79 -5.87
CA SER A 38 12.05 11.61 -5.32
C SER A 38 12.93 10.34 -5.38
N SER A 39 13.85 10.24 -6.34
CA SER A 39 14.83 9.15 -6.45
C SER A 39 15.73 9.00 -5.22
N LYS A 40 15.86 10.04 -4.38
CA LYS A 40 16.62 9.97 -3.12
C LYS A 40 15.95 9.08 -2.07
N TYR A 41 14.65 8.79 -2.22
CA TYR A 41 13.92 7.96 -1.26
C TYR A 41 13.06 6.87 -1.90
N PHE A 42 12.51 7.07 -3.10
CA PHE A 42 11.65 6.09 -3.74
C PHE A 42 12.48 5.04 -4.48
N GLN A 43 12.39 3.78 -4.03
CA GLN A 43 13.22 2.69 -4.57
C GLN A 43 12.43 1.80 -5.54
N MET A 44 11.17 1.47 -5.21
CA MET A 44 10.40 0.50 -5.99
C MET A 44 8.91 0.74 -5.83
N GLY A 45 8.18 0.64 -6.94
CA GLY A 45 6.72 0.58 -6.97
C GLY A 45 6.26 -0.61 -7.79
N LEU A 46 5.48 -1.50 -7.18
CA LEU A 46 4.89 -2.68 -7.82
C LEU A 46 3.38 -2.54 -7.82
N THR A 47 2.75 -2.58 -9.00
CA THR A 47 1.31 -2.70 -9.13
C THR A 47 0.95 -4.16 -9.34
N THR A 48 0.73 -4.89 -8.24
CA THR A 48 0.34 -6.31 -8.25
C THR A 48 -1.17 -6.44 -8.23
N TYR A 49 -1.80 -6.12 -9.36
CA TYR A 49 -3.25 -5.96 -9.45
C TYR A 49 -4.00 -7.29 -9.39
N SER A 50 -3.53 -8.31 -10.10
CA SER A 50 -4.12 -9.64 -10.12
C SER A 50 -3.62 -10.52 -8.97
N ASN A 51 -4.34 -11.61 -8.67
CA ASN A 51 -3.89 -12.63 -7.73
C ASN A 51 -2.60 -13.29 -8.21
N GLN A 52 -2.49 -13.53 -9.52
CA GLN A 52 -1.27 -14.09 -10.11
C GLN A 52 -0.06 -13.17 -9.92
N ALA A 53 -0.22 -11.85 -10.10
CA ALA A 53 0.86 -10.90 -9.86
C ALA A 53 1.30 -10.91 -8.38
N LYS A 54 0.35 -10.98 -7.43
CA LYS A 54 0.68 -11.12 -6.00
C LYS A 54 1.50 -12.37 -5.72
N ILE A 55 1.12 -13.51 -6.33
CA ILE A 55 1.83 -14.79 -6.15
C ILE A 55 3.19 -14.78 -6.84
N LYS A 56 3.24 -14.41 -8.13
CA LYS A 56 4.47 -14.53 -8.94
C LYS A 56 5.52 -13.47 -8.58
N ILE A 57 5.10 -12.23 -8.37
CA ILE A 57 6.00 -11.10 -8.15
C ILE A 57 6.30 -10.91 -6.65
N LEU A 58 5.26 -10.78 -5.83
CA LEU A 58 5.42 -10.57 -4.38
C LEU A 58 5.56 -11.87 -3.59
N LYS A 59 5.51 -13.05 -4.25
CA LYS A 59 5.63 -14.36 -3.59
C LYS A 59 4.61 -14.54 -2.43
N VAL A 60 3.43 -13.94 -2.55
CA VAL A 60 2.33 -14.20 -1.62
C VAL A 60 1.92 -15.66 -1.76
N ASN A 61 1.85 -16.38 -0.64
CA ASN A 61 1.49 -17.80 -0.66
C ASN A 61 0.06 -17.96 -1.23
N LYS A 62 -0.10 -18.83 -2.22
CA LYS A 62 -1.37 -19.16 -2.85
C LYS A 62 -2.46 -19.51 -1.82
N ASN A 63 -2.09 -20.25 -0.78
CA ASN A 63 -3.03 -20.66 0.27
C ASN A 63 -3.60 -19.49 1.07
N ILE A 64 -2.84 -18.40 1.24
CA ILE A 64 -3.34 -17.16 1.88
C ILE A 64 -4.47 -16.57 1.03
N ILE A 65 -4.27 -16.47 -0.28
CA ILE A 65 -5.28 -15.92 -1.20
C ILE A 65 -6.48 -16.86 -1.30
N SER A 66 -6.28 -18.16 -1.36
CA SER A 66 -7.35 -19.15 -1.42
C SER A 66 -8.21 -19.13 -0.15
N LYS A 67 -7.59 -19.07 1.04
CA LYS A 67 -8.29 -19.18 2.33
C LYS A 67 -8.93 -17.85 2.75
N TYR A 68 -8.23 -16.72 2.59
CA TYR A 68 -8.66 -15.42 3.12
C TYR A 68 -9.06 -14.42 2.03
N GLY A 69 -8.78 -14.73 0.77
CA GLY A 69 -8.97 -13.82 -0.36
C GLY A 69 -7.85 -12.79 -0.49
N ALA A 70 -7.78 -12.17 -1.67
CA ALA A 70 -6.78 -11.13 -1.96
C ALA A 70 -7.01 -9.83 -1.14
N VAL A 71 -8.27 -9.55 -0.77
CA VAL A 71 -8.65 -8.44 0.10
C VAL A 71 -8.82 -8.98 1.52
N SER A 72 -7.73 -9.02 2.26
CA SER A 72 -7.67 -9.53 3.63
C SER A 72 -6.46 -8.94 4.38
N HIS A 73 -6.54 -8.99 5.69
CA HIS A 73 -5.43 -8.66 6.59
C HIS A 73 -4.20 -9.51 6.28
N GLU A 74 -4.40 -10.82 6.10
CA GLU A 74 -3.35 -11.81 5.86
C GLU A 74 -2.64 -11.57 4.53
N CYS A 75 -3.39 -11.30 3.46
CA CYS A 75 -2.81 -10.98 2.16
C CYS A 75 -2.03 -9.66 2.20
N CYS A 76 -2.60 -8.61 2.80
CA CYS A 76 -1.92 -7.32 2.97
C CYS A 76 -0.62 -7.47 3.76
N LYS A 77 -0.63 -8.25 4.86
CA LYS A 77 0.54 -8.55 5.67
C LYS A 77 1.62 -9.28 4.87
N ALA A 78 1.24 -10.34 4.13
CA ALA A 78 2.17 -11.07 3.28
C ALA A 78 2.79 -10.18 2.20
N MET A 79 1.97 -9.32 1.55
CA MET A 79 2.44 -8.36 0.55
C MET A 79 3.53 -7.43 1.10
N VAL A 80 3.31 -6.80 2.26
CA VAL A 80 4.28 -5.84 2.80
C VAL A 80 5.53 -6.51 3.36
N GLN A 81 5.40 -7.69 3.95
CA GLN A 81 6.55 -8.47 4.44
C GLN A 81 7.45 -8.93 3.29
N ASN A 82 6.84 -9.45 2.22
CA ASN A 82 7.60 -9.91 1.06
C ASN A 82 8.19 -8.74 0.26
N LEU A 83 7.46 -7.64 0.11
CA LEU A 83 8.01 -6.41 -0.45
C LEU A 83 9.27 -5.95 0.30
N SER A 84 9.23 -5.99 1.63
CA SER A 84 10.37 -5.62 2.48
C SER A 84 11.61 -6.50 2.23
N LYS A 85 11.42 -7.79 1.95
CA LYS A 85 12.52 -8.71 1.61
C LYS A 85 13.11 -8.42 0.23
N ILE A 86 12.24 -8.09 -0.74
CA ILE A 86 12.63 -7.82 -2.14
C ILE A 86 13.34 -6.46 -2.25
N SER A 87 12.75 -5.41 -1.71
CA SER A 87 13.20 -4.03 -1.91
C SER A 87 14.32 -3.60 -0.97
N LYS A 88 14.41 -4.24 0.21
CA LYS A 88 15.30 -3.84 1.31
C LYS A 88 15.15 -2.37 1.75
N SER A 89 14.06 -1.70 1.36
CA SER A 89 13.77 -0.33 1.75
C SER A 89 13.48 -0.21 3.24
N LYS A 90 13.81 0.95 3.81
CA LYS A 90 13.57 1.23 5.25
C LYS A 90 12.08 1.28 5.59
N ILE A 91 11.23 1.71 4.63
CA ILE A 91 9.78 1.76 4.76
C ILE A 91 9.18 0.98 3.59
N ASN A 92 8.25 0.08 3.89
CA ASN A 92 7.54 -0.68 2.88
C ASN A 92 6.04 -0.53 3.11
N VAL A 93 5.29 -0.36 2.03
CA VAL A 93 3.84 -0.18 2.08
C VAL A 93 3.17 -1.18 1.16
N SER A 94 2.10 -1.82 1.63
CA SER A 94 1.20 -2.61 0.78
C SER A 94 -0.22 -2.08 0.86
N ILE A 95 -0.96 -2.21 -0.25
CA ILE A 95 -2.36 -1.82 -0.33
C ILE A 95 -3.11 -2.91 -1.09
N THR A 96 -4.17 -3.43 -0.48
CA THR A 96 -5.15 -4.30 -1.15
C THR A 96 -6.56 -3.91 -0.71
N GLY A 97 -7.55 -3.98 -1.61
CA GLY A 97 -8.90 -3.53 -1.27
C GLY A 97 -9.86 -3.53 -2.44
N ILE A 98 -11.07 -3.06 -2.21
CA ILE A 98 -12.16 -2.94 -3.16
C ILE A 98 -12.50 -1.47 -3.36
N ALA A 99 -12.00 -0.89 -4.44
CA ALA A 99 -12.22 0.52 -4.75
C ALA A 99 -13.58 0.79 -5.45
N GLY A 100 -14.26 -0.28 -5.88
CA GLY A 100 -15.57 -0.15 -6.52
C GLY A 100 -15.50 0.32 -7.99
N PRO A 101 -16.67 0.61 -8.61
CA PRO A 101 -18.02 0.48 -8.03
C PRO A 101 -18.47 -0.97 -7.81
N GLY A 102 -17.92 -1.95 -8.55
CA GLY A 102 -18.18 -3.37 -8.40
C GLY A 102 -17.16 -4.09 -7.50
N GLY A 103 -17.31 -5.42 -7.43
CA GLY A 103 -16.37 -6.32 -6.74
C GLY A 103 -16.55 -6.43 -5.23
N GLY A 104 -17.56 -5.76 -4.65
CA GLY A 104 -17.91 -5.90 -3.24
C GLY A 104 -18.87 -7.05 -2.97
N SER A 105 -18.81 -7.59 -1.75
CA SER A 105 -19.82 -8.50 -1.18
C SER A 105 -20.32 -7.95 0.15
N LYS A 106 -21.25 -8.66 0.79
CA LYS A 106 -21.76 -8.30 2.13
C LYS A 106 -20.64 -8.32 3.17
N GLU A 107 -19.75 -9.30 3.09
CA GLU A 107 -18.61 -9.50 4.00
C GLU A 107 -17.45 -8.56 3.66
N LYS A 108 -17.26 -8.27 2.38
CA LYS A 108 -16.18 -7.41 1.87
C LYS A 108 -16.75 -6.30 0.98
N PRO A 109 -17.32 -5.25 1.59
CA PRO A 109 -17.99 -4.21 0.82
C PRO A 109 -17.03 -3.34 0.02
N VAL A 110 -17.57 -2.65 -0.99
CA VAL A 110 -16.86 -1.54 -1.66
C VAL A 110 -16.42 -0.52 -0.62
N GLY A 111 -15.17 -0.08 -0.70
CA GLY A 111 -14.54 0.79 0.28
C GLY A 111 -13.72 0.08 1.35
N LEU A 112 -13.76 -1.26 1.42
CA LEU A 112 -12.86 -2.03 2.28
C LEU A 112 -11.45 -2.01 1.69
N VAL A 113 -10.48 -1.47 2.45
CA VAL A 113 -9.07 -1.39 2.06
C VAL A 113 -8.18 -1.70 3.24
N TYR A 114 -7.25 -2.62 3.04
CA TYR A 114 -6.16 -2.91 3.97
C TYR A 114 -4.89 -2.18 3.54
N ILE A 115 -4.25 -1.52 4.50
CA ILE A 115 -2.98 -0.82 4.33
C ILE A 115 -1.97 -1.46 5.27
N GLY A 116 -0.89 -2.01 4.70
CA GLY A 116 0.24 -2.55 5.45
C GLY A 116 1.42 -1.57 5.40
N VAL A 117 2.03 -1.31 6.55
CA VAL A 117 3.26 -0.51 6.64
C VAL A 117 4.27 -1.24 7.51
N LYS A 118 5.48 -1.44 6.97
CA LYS A 118 6.60 -2.05 7.69
C LYS A 118 7.78 -1.08 7.73
N LYS A 119 8.32 -0.85 8.92
CA LYS A 119 9.55 -0.07 9.15
C LYS A 119 10.38 -0.76 10.23
N GLY A 120 11.53 -1.31 9.86
CA GLY A 120 12.35 -2.14 10.76
C GLY A 120 11.52 -3.31 11.34
N LYS A 121 11.47 -3.41 12.66
CA LYS A 121 10.68 -4.43 13.37
C LYS A 121 9.18 -4.10 13.46
N THR A 122 8.81 -2.83 13.26
CA THR A 122 7.41 -2.37 13.33
C THR A 122 6.64 -2.83 12.09
N LEU A 123 5.52 -3.49 12.30
CA LEU A 123 4.57 -3.90 11.28
C LEU A 123 3.17 -3.47 11.71
N LEU A 124 2.51 -2.69 10.88
CA LEU A 124 1.14 -2.23 11.06
C LEU A 124 0.30 -2.69 9.87
N ILE A 125 -0.81 -3.34 10.13
CA ILE A 125 -1.85 -3.61 9.12
C ILE A 125 -3.11 -2.90 9.59
N LYS A 126 -3.60 -1.96 8.78
CA LYS A 126 -4.79 -1.17 9.10
C LYS A 126 -5.91 -1.48 8.13
N GLU A 127 -7.04 -1.90 8.68
CA GLU A 127 -8.30 -1.98 7.96
C GLU A 127 -8.95 -0.59 7.87
N ASN A 128 -9.50 -0.26 6.70
CA ASN A 128 -10.26 0.96 6.49
C ASN A 128 -11.56 0.60 5.74
N LYS A 129 -12.66 1.19 6.17
CA LYS A 129 -13.97 1.08 5.51
C LYS A 129 -14.42 2.48 5.10
N PHE A 130 -14.22 2.80 3.82
CA PHE A 130 -14.63 4.10 3.29
C PHE A 130 -16.14 4.10 3.00
N LYS A 131 -16.83 5.16 3.42
CA LYS A 131 -18.28 5.32 3.14
C LYS A 131 -18.56 5.62 1.66
N SER A 132 -17.62 6.26 0.97
CA SER A 132 -17.74 6.55 -0.46
C SER A 132 -17.79 5.26 -1.27
N LYS A 133 -18.63 5.24 -2.32
CA LYS A 133 -18.66 4.19 -3.35
C LYS A 133 -17.93 4.61 -4.62
N ASN A 134 -17.41 5.84 -4.69
CA ASN A 134 -16.67 6.35 -5.82
C ASN A 134 -15.23 5.86 -5.77
N ARG A 135 -14.81 5.15 -6.81
CA ARG A 135 -13.48 4.55 -6.95
C ARG A 135 -12.34 5.55 -6.76
N ASN A 136 -12.40 6.68 -7.45
CA ASN A 136 -11.35 7.70 -7.38
C ASN A 136 -11.25 8.31 -5.97
N SER A 137 -12.39 8.54 -5.31
CA SER A 137 -12.45 9.01 -3.94
C SER A 137 -11.81 8.02 -2.95
N ILE A 138 -12.09 6.71 -3.10
CA ILE A 138 -11.52 5.65 -2.26
C ILE A 138 -9.99 5.57 -2.47
N GLN A 139 -9.53 5.58 -3.72
CA GLN A 139 -8.10 5.56 -4.04
C GLN A 139 -7.37 6.76 -3.44
N LYS A 140 -7.88 7.98 -3.64
CA LYS A 140 -7.30 9.22 -3.06
C LYS A 140 -7.29 9.21 -1.53
N SER A 141 -8.37 8.74 -0.92
CA SER A 141 -8.48 8.65 0.55
C SER A 141 -7.50 7.61 1.11
N THR A 142 -7.32 6.49 0.42
CA THR A 142 -6.32 5.47 0.78
C THR A 142 -4.91 6.06 0.77
N VAL A 143 -4.52 6.75 -0.29
CA VAL A 143 -3.21 7.42 -0.39
C VAL A 143 -3.01 8.44 0.72
N ARG A 144 -4.02 9.25 1.05
CA ARG A 144 -3.95 10.22 2.16
C ARG A 144 -3.71 9.53 3.51
N ILE A 145 -4.36 8.38 3.76
CA ILE A 145 -4.16 7.62 5.00
C ILE A 145 -2.74 7.05 5.05
N VAL A 146 -2.23 6.49 3.96
CA VAL A 146 -0.85 5.99 3.89
C VAL A 146 0.15 7.11 4.23
N ILE A 147 0.02 8.28 3.59
CA ILE A 147 0.88 9.43 3.86
C ILE A 147 0.81 9.83 5.34
N LYS A 148 -0.39 9.83 5.95
CA LYS A 148 -0.58 10.13 7.37
C LYS A 148 0.10 9.10 8.28
N ILE A 149 0.00 7.80 7.96
CA ILE A 149 0.66 6.74 8.72
C ILE A 149 2.17 6.89 8.64
N ILE A 150 2.74 7.01 7.43
CA ILE A 150 4.19 7.15 7.26
C ILE A 150 4.69 8.38 8.02
N SER A 151 3.99 9.51 7.91
CA SER A 151 4.40 10.76 8.57
C SER A 151 4.42 10.69 10.10
N LYS A 152 3.67 9.76 10.70
CA LYS A 152 3.66 9.53 12.17
C LYS A 152 4.81 8.66 12.63
N ILE A 153 5.33 7.80 11.78
CA ILE A 153 6.37 6.82 12.14
C ILE A 153 7.80 7.27 11.79
N ILE A 154 7.93 8.49 11.18
CA ILE A 154 9.24 9.02 10.75
C ILE A 154 9.66 10.33 11.44
#